data_6afcbd0e8244e1e5e21d25362b1921a7
#
_entry.id   6afcbd0e8244e1e5e21d25362b1921a7
#
_cell.length_a   1.000
_cell.length_b   1.000
_cell.length_c   1.000
_cell.angle_alpha   90.00
_cell.angle_beta   90.00
_cell.angle_gamma   90.00
#
_symmetry.space_group_name_H-M   'P 1'
#
loop_
_entity.id
_entity.type
_entity.pdbx_description
1 polymer ?
#
loop_
_entity_poly.entity_id
_entity_poly.type
_entity_poly.pdbx_seq_one_letter_code
_entity_poly.pdbx_strand_id
1 'polypeptide(L)'
;MVVTNQAGVARGYYGEEDVKNLHVYMNHILECMGASIDAFYYCPHHPEHGIGPYKKECSCRKPGTGMFEEAAQRFEVDKAHSFMIGDKLLDVEAGNNYGLTTILVGTGYGSGIRSQEEKEGIPPVYDFYAEDLVKAAQWIIEKGQADVR
;
A
#
# COMPACT_ATOMS: atom_id res chain seq x y z
N MET A 1 0.81 0.84 9.30
CA MET A 1 2.11 0.52 8.66
C MET A 1 2.12 0.87 7.18
N VAL A 2 3.29 1.02 6.56
CA VAL A 2 3.45 1.31 5.13
C VAL A 2 4.04 0.10 4.41
N VAL A 3 3.49 -0.25 3.24
CA VAL A 3 4.01 -1.27 2.31
C VAL A 3 4.17 -0.65 0.92
N THR A 4 5.40 -0.55 0.41
CA THR A 4 5.67 0.23 -0.81
C THR A 4 6.64 -0.43 -1.79
N ASN A 5 6.33 -0.35 -3.08
CA ASN A 5 7.26 -0.75 -4.14
C ASN A 5 8.20 0.42 -4.45
N GLN A 6 9.50 0.23 -4.21
CA GLN A 6 10.56 1.24 -4.41
C GLN A 6 11.45 0.87 -5.61
N ALA A 7 10.83 0.73 -6.78
CA ALA A 7 11.53 0.38 -8.01
C ALA A 7 12.60 1.39 -8.46
N GLY A 8 12.63 2.59 -7.89
CA GLY A 8 13.70 3.57 -8.09
C GLY A 8 15.05 3.06 -7.61
N VAL A 9 15.08 2.24 -6.55
CA VAL A 9 16.30 1.55 -6.10
C VAL A 9 16.79 0.59 -7.19
N ALA A 10 15.90 -0.26 -7.70
CA ALA A 10 16.25 -1.18 -8.79
C ALA A 10 16.80 -0.46 -10.02
N ARG A 11 16.27 0.70 -10.33
CA ARG A 11 16.67 1.52 -11.50
C ARG A 11 17.91 2.39 -11.25
N GLY A 12 18.43 2.40 -10.03
CA GLY A 12 19.60 3.19 -9.65
C GLY A 12 19.33 4.70 -9.54
N TYR A 13 18.08 5.11 -9.32
CA TYR A 13 17.72 6.53 -9.16
C TYR A 13 18.07 7.04 -7.76
N TYR A 14 18.02 6.18 -6.77
CA TYR A 14 18.38 6.40 -5.37
C TYR A 14 18.68 5.05 -4.70
N GLY A 15 19.32 5.09 -3.54
CA GLY A 15 19.69 3.90 -2.78
C GLY A 15 18.65 3.50 -1.73
N GLU A 16 18.83 2.32 -1.14
CA GLU A 16 17.98 1.87 -0.01
C GLU A 16 18.11 2.79 1.21
N GLU A 17 19.28 3.41 1.40
CA GLU A 17 19.49 4.36 2.50
C GLU A 17 18.60 5.62 2.34
N ASP A 18 18.41 6.08 1.10
CA ASP A 18 17.51 7.20 0.81
C ASP A 18 16.06 6.85 1.15
N VAL A 19 15.63 5.60 0.86
CA VAL A 19 14.30 5.10 1.23
C VAL A 19 14.14 5.09 2.75
N LYS A 20 15.11 4.57 3.48
CA LYS A 20 15.08 4.54 4.95
C LYS A 20 15.05 5.93 5.56
N ASN A 21 15.88 6.84 5.05
CA ASN A 21 15.91 8.23 5.50
C ASN A 21 14.58 8.94 5.25
N LEU A 22 13.94 8.70 4.10
CA LEU A 22 12.60 9.20 3.81
C LEU A 22 11.57 8.68 4.82
N HIS A 23 11.60 7.38 5.15
CA HIS A 23 10.67 6.79 6.12
C HIS A 23 10.87 7.36 7.53
N VAL A 24 12.12 7.54 7.96
CA VAL A 24 12.45 8.19 9.24
C VAL A 24 11.92 9.63 9.25
N TYR A 25 12.16 10.38 8.18
CA TYR A 25 11.67 11.76 8.06
C TYR A 25 10.13 11.84 8.09
N MET A 26 9.45 10.96 7.34
CA MET A 26 7.98 10.90 7.37
C MET A 26 7.46 10.64 8.78
N ASN A 27 8.05 9.67 9.50
CA ASN A 27 7.59 9.35 10.85
C ASN A 27 7.84 10.50 11.82
N HIS A 28 8.99 11.17 11.70
CA HIS A 28 9.30 12.35 12.51
C HIS A 28 8.26 13.49 12.31
N ILE A 29 7.86 13.76 11.06
CA ILE A 29 6.81 14.76 10.80
C ILE A 29 5.47 14.33 11.44
N LEU A 30 5.09 13.07 11.34
CA LEU A 30 3.86 12.56 11.95
C LEU A 30 3.91 12.63 13.49
N GLU A 31 5.06 12.31 14.10
CA GLU A 31 5.27 12.40 15.55
C GLU A 31 5.08 13.83 16.06
N CYS A 32 5.55 14.83 15.30
CA CYS A 32 5.31 16.24 15.62
C CYS A 32 3.81 16.61 15.59
N MET A 33 2.99 15.82 14.90
CA MET A 33 1.55 15.99 14.80
C MET A 33 0.77 15.05 15.76
N GLY A 34 1.46 14.30 16.61
CA GLY A 34 0.86 13.35 17.56
C GLY A 34 0.44 12.02 16.95
N ALA A 35 0.98 11.64 15.79
CA ALA A 35 0.73 10.37 15.11
C ALA A 35 2.04 9.65 14.79
N SER A 36 2.01 8.36 14.51
CA SER A 36 3.18 7.60 14.09
C SER A 36 2.81 6.42 13.20
N ILE A 37 3.77 5.94 12.43
CA ILE A 37 3.67 4.71 11.65
C ILE A 37 4.53 3.65 12.33
N ASP A 38 3.92 2.53 12.70
CA ASP A 38 4.58 1.46 13.50
C ASP A 38 5.68 0.74 12.72
N ALA A 39 5.52 0.60 11.40
CA ALA A 39 6.51 -0.07 10.55
C ALA A 39 6.41 0.36 9.09
N PHE A 40 7.56 0.27 8.40
CA PHE A 40 7.71 0.49 6.97
C PHE A 40 8.34 -0.73 6.33
N TYR A 41 7.68 -1.26 5.30
CA TYR A 41 8.16 -2.36 4.47
C TYR A 41 8.25 -1.87 3.02
N TYR A 42 9.34 -2.20 2.35
CA TYR A 42 9.52 -1.80 0.96
C TYR A 42 10.14 -2.90 0.12
N CYS A 43 9.80 -2.91 -1.15
CA CYS A 43 10.42 -3.79 -2.13
C CYS A 43 11.34 -2.97 -3.05
N PRO A 44 12.67 -3.18 -3.02
CA PRO A 44 13.61 -2.45 -3.88
C PRO A 44 13.75 -3.08 -5.27
N HIS A 45 13.12 -4.23 -5.54
CA HIS A 45 13.35 -5.03 -6.74
C HIS A 45 12.45 -4.64 -7.91
N HIS A 46 12.94 -4.93 -9.14
CA HIS A 46 12.14 -4.91 -10.35
C HIS A 46 12.59 -6.03 -11.29
N PRO A 47 11.68 -6.86 -11.84
CA PRO A 47 12.07 -8.03 -12.65
C PRO A 47 12.75 -7.65 -13.95
N GLU A 48 12.31 -6.58 -14.62
CA GLU A 48 12.79 -6.18 -15.94
C GLU A 48 13.80 -5.03 -15.89
N HIS A 49 13.51 -3.99 -15.10
CA HIS A 49 14.24 -2.72 -15.11
C HIS A 49 15.24 -2.56 -13.97
N GLY A 50 15.62 -3.67 -13.32
CA GLY A 50 16.59 -3.65 -12.23
C GLY A 50 18.03 -3.69 -12.71
N ILE A 51 18.94 -3.21 -11.85
CA ILE A 51 20.40 -3.27 -12.02
C ILE A 51 20.98 -4.19 -10.94
N GLY A 52 21.90 -5.07 -11.34
CA GLY A 52 22.62 -5.95 -10.41
C GLY A 52 21.67 -6.82 -9.57
N PRO A 53 21.86 -6.87 -8.22
CA PRO A 53 21.09 -7.73 -7.33
C PRO A 53 19.61 -7.34 -7.21
N TYR A 54 19.24 -6.13 -7.63
CA TYR A 54 17.85 -5.64 -7.61
C TYR A 54 17.04 -6.06 -8.82
N LYS A 55 17.67 -6.60 -9.88
CA LYS A 55 16.97 -7.16 -11.05
C LYS A 55 16.56 -8.59 -10.75
N LYS A 56 15.42 -8.78 -10.16
CA LYS A 56 14.88 -10.12 -9.88
C LYS A 56 13.37 -10.08 -9.61
N GLU A 57 12.72 -11.21 -9.82
CA GLU A 57 11.40 -11.50 -9.26
C GLU A 57 11.52 -11.76 -7.76
N CYS A 58 10.51 -11.37 -7.00
CA CYS A 58 10.46 -11.58 -5.55
C CYS A 58 9.01 -11.59 -5.05
N SER A 59 8.78 -12.20 -3.90
CA SER A 59 7.47 -12.22 -3.25
C SER A 59 7.08 -10.88 -2.63
N CYS A 60 8.06 -10.02 -2.29
CA CYS A 60 7.79 -8.73 -1.65
C CYS A 60 7.20 -7.66 -2.57
N ARG A 61 7.44 -7.75 -3.91
CA ARG A 61 6.91 -6.77 -4.84
C ARG A 61 5.41 -6.96 -5.04
N LYS A 62 4.62 -5.92 -4.72
CA LYS A 62 3.18 -5.92 -5.01
C LYS A 62 2.95 -6.15 -6.52
N PRO A 63 2.02 -7.05 -6.91
CA PRO A 63 0.92 -7.62 -6.11
C PRO A 63 1.29 -8.83 -5.24
N GLY A 64 2.56 -9.19 -5.08
CA GLY A 64 2.99 -10.22 -4.13
C GLY A 64 2.73 -9.78 -2.67
N THR A 65 2.60 -10.78 -1.78
CA THR A 65 2.19 -10.59 -0.38
C THR A 65 3.34 -10.53 0.62
N GLY A 66 4.59 -10.68 0.15
CA GLY A 66 5.75 -10.85 1.02
C GLY A 66 5.98 -9.74 2.04
N MET A 67 5.63 -8.48 1.73
CA MET A 67 5.72 -7.39 2.72
C MET A 67 4.66 -7.52 3.84
N PHE A 68 3.48 -8.05 3.54
CA PHE A 68 2.46 -8.33 4.56
C PHE A 68 2.85 -9.54 5.41
N GLU A 69 3.43 -10.57 4.79
CA GLU A 69 3.94 -11.76 5.48
C GLU A 69 5.09 -11.39 6.44
N GLU A 70 5.99 -10.50 6.03
CA GLU A 70 7.04 -9.96 6.87
C GLU A 70 6.46 -9.16 8.04
N ALA A 71 5.45 -8.33 7.80
CA ALA A 71 4.75 -7.60 8.85
C ALA A 71 4.10 -8.55 9.87
N ALA A 72 3.48 -9.64 9.41
CA ALA A 72 2.83 -10.64 10.27
C ALA A 72 3.80 -11.45 11.14
N GLN A 73 5.10 -11.45 10.84
CA GLN A 73 6.12 -12.01 11.75
C GLN A 73 6.36 -11.14 13.00
N ARG A 74 6.04 -9.87 12.91
CA ARG A 74 6.26 -8.89 13.98
C ARG A 74 4.99 -8.44 14.67
N PHE A 75 3.89 -8.42 13.95
CA PHE A 75 2.59 -7.94 14.43
C PHE A 75 1.55 -9.04 14.30
N GLU A 76 0.67 -9.14 15.27
CA GLU A 76 -0.55 -9.93 15.14
C GLU A 76 -1.52 -9.18 14.22
N VAL A 77 -1.73 -9.70 13.00
CA VAL A 77 -2.56 -9.06 11.98
C VAL A 77 -3.95 -9.69 11.96
N ASP A 78 -4.94 -8.95 12.42
CA ASP A 78 -6.34 -9.30 12.21
C ASP A 78 -6.76 -8.89 10.80
N LYS A 79 -6.80 -9.87 9.90
CA LYS A 79 -7.12 -9.62 8.49
C LYS A 79 -8.55 -9.12 8.29
N ALA A 80 -9.50 -9.56 9.12
CA ALA A 80 -10.91 -9.17 9.01
C ALA A 80 -11.11 -7.68 9.31
N HIS A 81 -10.25 -7.10 10.16
CA HIS A 81 -10.29 -5.69 10.55
C HIS A 81 -9.09 -4.89 10.01
N SER A 82 -8.40 -5.43 9.01
CA SER A 82 -7.27 -4.76 8.36
C SER A 82 -7.63 -4.31 6.95
N PHE A 83 -7.08 -3.16 6.55
CA PHE A 83 -7.38 -2.51 5.28
C PHE A 83 -6.10 -2.26 4.50
N MET A 84 -6.14 -2.53 3.19
CA MET A 84 -5.12 -2.05 2.25
C MET A 84 -5.64 -0.83 1.51
N ILE A 85 -4.94 0.28 1.61
CA ILE A 85 -5.28 1.54 0.95
C ILE A 85 -4.17 1.86 -0.05
N GLY A 86 -4.53 2.12 -1.30
CA GLY A 86 -3.56 2.49 -2.32
C GLY A 86 -4.19 3.19 -3.52
N ASP A 87 -3.36 3.75 -4.37
CA ASP A 87 -3.76 4.50 -5.57
C ASP A 87 -3.63 3.69 -6.87
N LYS A 88 -3.17 2.44 -6.78
CA LYS A 88 -2.94 1.57 -7.94
C LYS A 88 -3.63 0.23 -7.79
N LEU A 89 -4.00 -0.39 -8.91
CA LEU A 89 -4.53 -1.76 -8.91
C LEU A 89 -3.57 -2.77 -8.29
N LEU A 90 -2.24 -2.57 -8.42
CA LEU A 90 -1.25 -3.42 -7.75
C LEU A 90 -1.38 -3.42 -6.23
N ASP A 91 -1.82 -2.30 -5.64
CA ASP A 91 -2.05 -2.18 -4.20
C ASP A 91 -3.31 -2.96 -3.81
N VAL A 92 -4.37 -2.79 -4.58
CA VAL A 92 -5.65 -3.51 -4.42
C VAL A 92 -5.42 -5.02 -4.57
N GLU A 93 -4.75 -5.47 -5.64
CA GLU A 93 -4.44 -6.87 -5.87
C GLU A 93 -3.62 -7.48 -4.72
N ALA A 94 -2.62 -6.76 -4.21
CA ALA A 94 -1.82 -7.21 -3.08
C ALA A 94 -2.66 -7.38 -1.82
N GLY A 95 -3.57 -6.44 -1.54
CA GLY A 95 -4.52 -6.51 -0.44
C GLY A 95 -5.46 -7.72 -0.58
N ASN A 96 -6.07 -7.89 -1.76
CA ASN A 96 -6.95 -9.03 -2.07
C ASN A 96 -6.22 -10.37 -1.93
N ASN A 97 -4.99 -10.47 -2.47
CA ASN A 97 -4.17 -11.68 -2.39
C ASN A 97 -3.81 -12.05 -0.94
N TYR A 98 -3.67 -11.06 -0.06
CA TYR A 98 -3.41 -11.30 1.35
C TYR A 98 -4.69 -11.50 2.18
N GLY A 99 -5.86 -11.16 1.66
CA GLY A 99 -7.17 -11.32 2.31
C GLY A 99 -7.56 -10.13 3.18
N LEU A 100 -7.24 -8.91 2.73
CA LEU A 100 -7.62 -7.66 3.37
C LEU A 100 -8.82 -7.02 2.68
N THR A 101 -9.54 -6.15 3.37
CA THR A 101 -10.46 -5.19 2.74
C THR A 101 -9.65 -4.13 1.98
N THR A 102 -9.98 -3.87 0.73
CA THR A 102 -9.19 -3.02 -0.16
C THR A 102 -9.89 -1.71 -0.51
N ILE A 103 -9.15 -0.62 -0.47
CA ILE A 103 -9.63 0.72 -0.76
C ILE A 103 -8.75 1.36 -1.84
N LEU A 104 -9.36 1.72 -2.97
CA LEU A 104 -8.71 2.53 -3.99
C LEU A 104 -8.95 4.01 -3.67
N VAL A 105 -7.85 4.80 -3.53
CA VAL A 105 -7.98 6.25 -3.34
C VAL A 105 -7.79 7.01 -4.64
N GLY A 106 -8.62 8.04 -4.86
CA GLY A 106 -8.64 8.85 -6.08
C GLY A 106 -7.40 9.71 -6.28
N THR A 107 -6.64 9.99 -5.23
CA THR A 107 -5.34 10.66 -5.33
C THR A 107 -4.35 9.80 -6.12
N GLY A 108 -3.36 10.41 -6.76
CA GLY A 108 -2.40 9.69 -7.58
C GLY A 108 -3.05 9.12 -8.86
N TYR A 109 -3.05 7.81 -9.02
CA TYR A 109 -3.56 7.12 -10.23
C TYR A 109 -5.03 6.69 -10.12
N GLY A 110 -5.60 6.63 -8.92
CA GLY A 110 -6.87 5.98 -8.67
C GLY A 110 -8.07 6.64 -9.35
N SER A 111 -8.10 7.97 -9.48
CA SER A 111 -9.17 8.66 -10.22
C SER A 111 -9.19 8.31 -11.71
N GLY A 112 -8.00 8.13 -12.32
CA GLY A 112 -7.88 7.68 -13.70
C GLY A 112 -8.37 6.24 -13.89
N ILE A 113 -8.02 5.35 -12.95
CA ILE A 113 -8.50 3.96 -12.92
C ILE A 113 -10.02 3.93 -12.84
N ARG A 114 -10.60 4.65 -11.87
CA ARG A 114 -12.04 4.73 -11.68
C ARG A 114 -12.78 5.23 -12.92
N SER A 115 -12.27 6.30 -13.55
CA SER A 115 -12.85 6.86 -14.76
C SER A 115 -12.79 5.90 -15.94
N GLN A 116 -11.73 5.10 -16.05
CA GLN A 116 -11.60 4.09 -17.10
C GLN A 116 -12.57 2.93 -16.88
N GLU A 117 -12.70 2.44 -15.63
CA GLU A 117 -13.65 1.39 -15.27
C GLU A 117 -15.09 1.80 -15.62
N GLU A 118 -15.49 3.02 -15.25
CA GLU A 118 -16.82 3.56 -15.56
C GLU A 118 -17.07 3.68 -17.07
N LYS A 119 -16.08 4.14 -17.83
CA LYS A 119 -16.17 4.30 -19.29
C LYS A 119 -16.27 2.96 -20.02
N GLU A 120 -15.55 1.96 -19.55
CA GLU A 120 -15.43 0.64 -20.19
C GLU A 120 -16.43 -0.38 -19.60
N GLY A 121 -17.14 -0.03 -18.53
CA GLY A 121 -18.07 -0.94 -17.85
C GLY A 121 -17.34 -2.09 -17.12
N ILE A 122 -16.09 -1.87 -16.69
CA ILE A 122 -15.30 -2.85 -15.97
C ILE A 122 -15.73 -2.82 -14.49
N PRO A 123 -16.11 -3.96 -13.89
CA PRO A 123 -16.45 -4.00 -12.47
C PRO A 123 -15.21 -3.75 -11.61
N PRO A 124 -15.31 -2.95 -10.53
CA PRO A 124 -14.21 -2.71 -9.63
C PRO A 124 -13.77 -3.99 -8.91
N VAL A 125 -12.47 -4.12 -8.67
CA VAL A 125 -11.86 -5.23 -7.92
C VAL A 125 -11.49 -4.84 -6.48
N TYR A 126 -11.78 -3.61 -6.08
CA TYR A 126 -11.64 -3.09 -4.72
C TYR A 126 -12.99 -3.03 -4.01
N ASP A 127 -12.98 -3.11 -2.67
CA ASP A 127 -14.19 -3.09 -1.85
C ASP A 127 -14.79 -1.68 -1.73
N PHE A 128 -13.95 -0.65 -1.73
CA PHE A 128 -14.38 0.73 -1.60
C PHE A 128 -13.50 1.69 -2.41
N TYR A 129 -14.13 2.75 -2.96
CA TYR A 129 -13.43 3.88 -3.56
C TYR A 129 -13.58 5.11 -2.68
N ALA A 130 -12.48 5.75 -2.34
CA ALA A 130 -12.45 7.01 -1.62
C ALA A 130 -11.77 8.10 -2.47
N GLU A 131 -12.22 9.34 -2.37
CA GLU A 131 -11.62 10.47 -3.09
C GLU A 131 -10.15 10.68 -2.67
N ASP A 132 -9.87 10.50 -1.37
CA ASP A 132 -8.56 10.67 -0.77
C ASP A 132 -8.40 9.78 0.48
N LEU A 133 -7.23 9.87 1.10
CA LEU A 133 -6.91 9.10 2.31
C LEU A 133 -7.78 9.49 3.51
N VAL A 134 -8.22 10.76 3.60
CA VAL A 134 -9.09 11.23 4.70
C VAL A 134 -10.47 10.56 4.59
N LYS A 135 -11.02 10.50 3.38
CA LYS A 135 -12.29 9.81 3.11
C LYS A 135 -12.20 8.31 3.33
N ALA A 136 -11.07 7.69 2.97
CA ALA A 136 -10.79 6.29 3.29
C ALA A 136 -10.79 6.05 4.81
N ALA A 137 -10.10 6.89 5.58
CA ALA A 137 -10.05 6.78 7.03
C ALA A 137 -11.44 6.99 7.68
N GLN A 138 -12.22 7.95 7.21
CA GLN A 138 -13.60 8.17 7.68
C GLN A 138 -14.46 6.93 7.49
N TRP A 139 -14.44 6.34 6.31
CA TRP A 139 -15.19 5.12 6.01
C TRP A 139 -14.77 3.93 6.89
N ILE A 140 -13.47 3.76 7.13
CA ILE A 140 -12.96 2.70 8.02
C ILE A 140 -13.49 2.87 9.45
N ILE A 141 -13.48 4.09 9.99
CA ILE A 141 -13.97 4.39 11.33
C ILE A 141 -15.48 4.11 11.44
N GLU A 142 -16.27 4.51 10.43
CA GLU A 142 -17.71 4.26 10.38
C GLU A 142 -18.01 2.76 10.31
N LYS A 143 -17.27 2.01 9.50
CA LYS A 143 -17.41 0.54 9.40
C LYS A 143 -17.09 -0.15 10.72
N GLY A 144 -15.97 0.20 11.38
CA GLY A 144 -15.61 -0.37 12.69
C GLY A 144 -16.63 -0.06 13.80
N GLN A 145 -17.33 1.07 13.73
CA GLN A 145 -18.42 1.38 14.66
C GLN A 145 -19.70 0.56 14.40
N ALA A 146 -19.91 0.11 13.18
CA ALA A 146 -21.07 -0.73 12.84
C ALA A 146 -20.90 -2.17 13.34
N ASP A 147 -19.66 -2.68 13.36
CA ASP A 147 -19.35 -4.06 13.80
C ASP A 147 -19.37 -4.21 15.35
N VAL A 148 -19.42 -3.11 16.11
CA VAL A 148 -19.47 -3.10 17.59
C VAL A 148 -20.90 -3.01 18.14
N ARG A 149 -21.93 -2.95 17.28
CA ARG A 149 -23.35 -2.94 17.68
C ARG A 149 -24.01 -4.26 17.40
#